data_a569ade2337dded059fe9cc86f9ea850
#
_entry.id   a569ade2337dded059fe9cc86f9ea850
#
_cell.length_a   1.000
_cell.length_b   1.000
_cell.length_c   1.000
_cell.angle_alpha   90.00
_cell.angle_beta   90.00
_cell.angle_gamma   90.00
#
_symmetry.space_group_name_H-M   'P 1'
#
loop_
_entity.id
_entity.type
_entity.pdbx_description
1 polymer ?
#
loop_
_entity_poly.entity_id
_entity_poly.type
_entity_poly.pdbx_seq_one_letter_code
_entity_poly.pdbx_strand_id
1 'polypeptide(L)'
;MGMPATRSTYRALTLFTLALLSLPAIAQQIPTVPNPPPYDVISIHPHNAMDDNTMFNSRPGNFVATNGTLKQLISYAYGVREDLITGLPSWADTAHFDISAKVSDFNPDAFKNLTREQRESMLLPMLADRFHVKAHTEVKTLSVFNLVVTKDGPRFKRNPPPPIDPDNPKKGQEGRGNININNDDMTATAVPLSTLAEVLADQLSHTVIDKTGLTGDYDFRLKWTSEDQSNNTADNGTTDRPPDLFTALQEQLGLKLESTKGPVTTLVVDHADQPTPN
;
A
#
# COMPACT_ATOMS: atom_id res chain seq x y z
N MET A 1 39.97 -75.45 37.18
CA MET A 1 40.80 -74.25 37.11
C MET A 1 40.30 -73.42 35.91
N GLY A 2 39.38 -72.52 36.09
CA GLY A 2 38.82 -71.68 35.04
C GLY A 2 38.88 -70.24 35.50
N MET A 3 39.59 -69.43 34.75
CA MET A 3 39.66 -67.99 34.98
C MET A 3 38.40 -67.27 34.37
N PRO A 4 37.86 -66.29 35.06
CA PRO A 4 36.73 -65.55 34.54
C PRO A 4 37.19 -64.41 33.60
N ALA A 5 36.52 -64.26 32.48
CA ALA A 5 36.71 -63.19 31.47
C ALA A 5 36.05 -61.89 31.95
N THR A 6 36.84 -60.83 32.07
CA THR A 6 36.39 -59.46 32.34
C THR A 6 35.80 -58.86 31.10
N ARG A 7 34.50 -58.52 31.13
CA ARG A 7 33.86 -57.73 30.10
C ARG A 7 34.10 -56.25 30.36
N SER A 8 34.85 -55.60 29.42
CA SER A 8 35.03 -54.16 29.37
C SER A 8 33.82 -53.51 28.64
N THR A 9 33.09 -52.72 29.39
CA THR A 9 31.98 -51.93 28.83
C THR A 9 32.51 -50.56 28.35
N TYR A 10 32.63 -50.38 27.02
CA TYR A 10 32.92 -49.09 26.45
C TYR A 10 31.59 -48.27 26.40
N ARG A 11 31.52 -47.19 27.19
CA ARG A 11 30.50 -46.16 27.09
C ARG A 11 30.83 -45.28 25.90
N ALA A 12 30.07 -45.40 24.83
CA ALA A 12 30.14 -44.49 23.71
C ALA A 12 29.54 -43.13 24.11
N LEU A 13 30.40 -42.11 24.17
CA LEU A 13 30.01 -40.71 24.39
C LEU A 13 29.61 -40.13 23.02
N THR A 14 28.30 -40.04 22.72
CA THR A 14 27.78 -39.38 21.52
C THR A 14 27.84 -37.89 21.73
N LEU A 15 28.81 -37.25 21.10
CA LEU A 15 28.87 -35.78 20.93
C LEU A 15 27.78 -35.36 19.95
N PHE A 16 26.74 -34.71 20.48
CA PHE A 16 25.73 -34.04 19.68
C PHE A 16 26.31 -32.69 19.24
N THR A 17 26.83 -32.61 18.02
CA THR A 17 27.20 -31.34 17.36
C THR A 17 25.94 -30.64 16.93
N LEU A 18 25.59 -29.57 17.65
CA LEU A 18 24.50 -28.65 17.28
C LEU A 18 24.97 -27.82 16.08
N ALA A 19 24.58 -28.22 14.85
CA ALA A 19 24.80 -27.43 13.66
C ALA A 19 23.84 -26.22 13.68
N LEU A 20 24.36 -25.01 13.95
CA LEU A 20 23.67 -23.76 13.71
C LEU A 20 23.47 -23.63 12.19
N LEU A 21 22.29 -23.94 11.71
CA LEU A 21 21.84 -23.56 10.38
C LEU A 21 21.63 -22.05 10.36
N SER A 22 22.64 -21.32 9.89
CA SER A 22 22.49 -19.93 9.47
C SER A 22 21.58 -19.92 8.22
N LEU A 23 20.30 -19.58 8.42
CA LEU A 23 19.41 -19.27 7.32
C LEU A 23 19.95 -18.03 6.57
N PRO A 24 20.22 -18.12 5.26
CA PRO A 24 20.56 -16.93 4.49
C PRO A 24 19.36 -15.99 4.56
N ALA A 25 19.59 -14.74 4.94
CA ALA A 25 18.64 -13.66 4.76
C ALA A 25 18.32 -13.60 3.25
N ILE A 26 17.15 -14.08 2.87
CA ILE A 26 16.62 -13.88 1.52
C ILE A 26 16.35 -12.38 1.42
N ALA A 27 17.32 -11.64 0.89
CA ALA A 27 17.08 -10.31 0.37
C ALA A 27 15.97 -10.49 -0.68
N GLN A 28 14.76 -10.03 -0.36
CA GLN A 28 13.66 -9.98 -1.31
C GLN A 28 14.12 -9.07 -2.44
N GLN A 29 14.54 -9.67 -3.56
CA GLN A 29 14.75 -8.96 -4.80
C GLN A 29 13.40 -8.32 -5.16
N ILE A 30 13.36 -6.99 -5.15
CA ILE A 30 12.28 -6.22 -5.79
C ILE A 30 12.17 -6.79 -7.21
N PRO A 31 11.02 -7.29 -7.65
CA PRO A 31 10.88 -7.85 -8.99
C PRO A 31 11.36 -6.79 -9.99
N THR A 32 12.38 -7.14 -10.79
CA THR A 32 12.83 -6.29 -11.89
C THR A 32 11.79 -6.35 -12.99
N VAL A 33 10.75 -5.55 -12.83
CA VAL A 33 9.81 -5.27 -13.89
C VAL A 33 10.56 -4.47 -14.96
N PRO A 34 10.27 -4.63 -16.28
CA PRO A 34 10.86 -3.81 -17.32
C PRO A 34 10.80 -2.35 -16.89
N ASN A 35 11.97 -1.72 -16.78
CA ASN A 35 12.10 -0.39 -16.21
C ASN A 35 11.27 0.57 -17.08
N PRO A 36 10.20 1.20 -16.56
CA PRO A 36 9.44 2.16 -17.36
C PRO A 36 10.38 3.28 -17.79
N PRO A 37 10.18 3.90 -18.96
CA PRO A 37 11.03 4.98 -19.43
C PRO A 37 11.02 6.13 -18.41
N PRO A 38 12.21 6.63 -18.00
CA PRO A 38 12.28 7.70 -17.00
C PRO A 38 11.73 9.01 -17.57
N TYR A 39 11.27 9.89 -16.68
CA TYR A 39 11.05 11.30 -17.02
C TYR A 39 12.41 11.97 -17.26
N ASP A 40 12.61 12.58 -18.41
CA ASP A 40 13.86 13.21 -18.85
C ASP A 40 13.74 14.73 -19.02
N VAL A 41 12.52 15.27 -19.14
CA VAL A 41 12.24 16.70 -19.08
C VAL A 41 11.54 17.02 -17.77
N ILE A 42 12.26 17.65 -16.84
CA ILE A 42 11.78 17.91 -15.49
C ILE A 42 11.94 19.39 -15.17
N SER A 43 10.85 20.00 -14.71
CA SER A 43 10.81 21.37 -14.18
C SER A 43 10.28 21.32 -12.75
N ILE A 44 10.97 21.99 -11.82
CA ILE A 44 10.62 22.07 -10.40
C ILE A 44 10.71 23.53 -9.99
N HIS A 45 9.61 24.05 -9.47
CA HIS A 45 9.54 25.43 -8.93
C HIS A 45 8.95 25.41 -7.52
N PRO A 46 9.38 26.31 -6.63
CA PRO A 46 8.66 26.52 -5.38
C PRO A 46 7.22 26.95 -5.68
N HIS A 47 6.26 26.37 -4.96
CA HIS A 47 4.87 26.78 -5.06
C HIS A 47 4.65 28.12 -4.37
N ASN A 48 4.16 29.11 -5.10
CA ASN A 48 3.97 30.49 -4.62
C ASN A 48 2.52 31.00 -4.75
N ALA A 49 1.58 30.11 -5.15
CA ALA A 49 0.17 30.48 -5.24
C ALA A 49 -0.49 30.53 -3.84
N MET A 50 -1.61 31.24 -3.75
CA MET A 50 -2.40 31.33 -2.50
C MET A 50 -3.45 30.22 -2.40
N ASP A 51 -3.43 29.24 -3.32
CA ASP A 51 -4.33 28.12 -3.25
C ASP A 51 -3.70 26.97 -2.46
N ASP A 52 -4.47 26.34 -1.61
CA ASP A 52 -4.02 25.23 -0.76
C ASP A 52 -4.29 23.86 -1.43
N ASN A 53 -4.70 23.83 -2.72
CA ASN A 53 -5.05 22.60 -3.39
C ASN A 53 -3.81 21.83 -3.83
N THR A 54 -3.56 20.71 -3.18
CA THR A 54 -2.56 19.74 -3.64
C THR A 54 -3.18 18.82 -4.69
N MET A 55 -2.53 18.71 -5.84
CA MET A 55 -2.98 17.83 -6.92
C MET A 55 -1.81 17.09 -7.57
N PHE A 56 -1.94 15.79 -7.68
CA PHE A 56 -1.05 14.92 -8.47
C PHE A 56 -1.81 14.36 -9.66
N ASN A 57 -1.32 14.61 -10.85
CA ASN A 57 -1.91 14.15 -12.10
C ASN A 57 -0.88 13.34 -12.89
N SER A 58 -1.10 12.04 -12.98
CA SER A 58 -0.27 11.13 -13.75
C SER A 58 -1.00 10.67 -15.00
N ARG A 59 -0.46 11.02 -16.16
CA ARG A 59 -0.90 10.55 -17.47
C ARG A 59 0.23 9.80 -18.14
N PRO A 60 -0.03 8.94 -19.13
CA PRO A 60 1.02 8.27 -19.85
C PRO A 60 2.09 9.25 -20.36
N GLY A 61 3.34 9.08 -19.91
CA GLY A 61 4.47 9.93 -20.28
C GLY A 61 4.50 11.34 -19.68
N ASN A 62 3.57 11.68 -18.79
CA ASN A 62 3.51 13.01 -18.18
C ASN A 62 3.05 12.92 -16.71
N PHE A 63 3.77 13.60 -15.83
CA PHE A 63 3.40 13.78 -14.43
C PHE A 63 3.40 15.27 -14.08
N VAL A 64 2.36 15.72 -13.39
CA VAL A 64 2.24 17.07 -12.87
C VAL A 64 1.87 16.99 -11.39
N ALA A 65 2.64 17.66 -10.55
CA ALA A 65 2.28 17.96 -9.17
C ALA A 65 2.12 19.46 -9.00
N THR A 66 1.04 19.86 -8.36
CA THR A 66 0.79 21.24 -7.94
C THR A 66 0.72 21.27 -6.41
N ASN A 67 1.44 22.19 -5.79
CA ASN A 67 1.44 22.36 -4.34
C ASN A 67 1.81 21.08 -3.57
N GLY A 68 2.73 20.26 -4.10
CA GLY A 68 3.14 18.98 -3.49
C GLY A 68 4.35 19.12 -2.59
N THR A 69 4.35 18.44 -1.43
CA THR A 69 5.53 18.33 -0.55
C THR A 69 6.43 17.17 -0.97
N LEU A 70 7.72 17.20 -0.54
CA LEU A 70 8.62 16.08 -0.82
C LEU A 70 8.09 14.77 -0.19
N LYS A 71 7.52 14.82 1.01
CA LYS A 71 6.95 13.66 1.68
C LYS A 71 5.82 13.02 0.87
N GLN A 72 4.92 13.84 0.32
CA GLN A 72 3.83 13.39 -0.55
C GLN A 72 4.36 12.77 -1.86
N LEU A 73 5.40 13.37 -2.44
CA LEU A 73 6.04 12.83 -3.65
C LEU A 73 6.70 11.48 -3.39
N ILE A 74 7.37 11.32 -2.25
CA ILE A 74 7.97 10.04 -1.82
C ILE A 74 6.87 9.01 -1.56
N SER A 75 5.82 9.40 -0.81
CA SER A 75 4.64 8.55 -0.56
C SER A 75 4.07 8.01 -1.87
N TYR A 76 3.84 8.89 -2.83
CA TYR A 76 3.34 8.54 -4.16
C TYR A 76 4.30 7.60 -4.92
N ALA A 77 5.59 7.96 -4.99
CA ALA A 77 6.58 7.23 -5.80
C ALA A 77 6.91 5.83 -5.28
N TYR A 78 6.89 5.65 -3.96
CA TYR A 78 7.17 4.37 -3.29
C TYR A 78 5.90 3.55 -2.99
N GLY A 79 4.71 4.13 -3.17
CA GLY A 79 3.45 3.49 -2.78
C GLY A 79 3.35 3.24 -1.27
N VAL A 80 3.94 4.11 -0.45
CA VAL A 80 3.99 3.97 1.02
C VAL A 80 3.26 5.15 1.64
N ARG A 81 2.37 4.88 2.59
CA ARG A 81 1.65 5.95 3.30
C ARG A 81 2.61 6.87 4.04
N GLU A 82 2.25 8.15 4.12
CA GLU A 82 3.10 9.20 4.70
C GLU A 82 3.47 8.95 6.18
N ASP A 83 2.57 8.33 6.96
CA ASP A 83 2.81 7.98 8.36
C ASP A 83 3.86 6.87 8.55
N LEU A 84 4.16 6.12 7.48
CA LEU A 84 5.17 5.07 7.46
C LEU A 84 6.53 5.53 6.91
N ILE A 85 6.67 6.83 6.59
CA ILE A 85 7.91 7.43 6.10
C ILE A 85 8.59 8.15 7.27
N THR A 86 9.86 7.83 7.51
CA THR A 86 10.67 8.42 8.58
C THR A 86 12.02 8.91 8.07
N GLY A 87 12.75 9.73 8.87
CA GLY A 87 14.07 10.22 8.51
C GLY A 87 14.07 11.45 7.60
N LEU A 88 12.91 12.01 7.28
CA LEU A 88 12.79 13.21 6.45
C LEU A 88 13.31 14.47 7.17
N PRO A 89 13.97 15.39 6.46
CA PRO A 89 14.27 16.71 6.99
C PRO A 89 12.97 17.53 7.20
N SER A 90 12.99 18.47 8.14
CA SER A 90 11.79 19.24 8.54
C SER A 90 11.11 19.99 7.38
N TRP A 91 11.87 20.42 6.38
CA TRP A 91 11.32 21.11 5.21
C TRP A 91 10.50 20.21 4.29
N ALA A 92 10.67 18.88 4.37
CA ALA A 92 10.03 17.94 3.47
C ALA A 92 8.50 17.88 3.61
N ASP A 93 7.97 18.35 4.76
CA ASP A 93 6.52 18.46 5.02
C ASP A 93 5.99 19.90 4.82
N THR A 94 6.90 20.90 4.70
CA THR A 94 6.49 22.31 4.72
C THR A 94 6.89 23.09 3.48
N ALA A 95 7.87 22.61 2.71
CA ALA A 95 8.22 23.20 1.43
C ALA A 95 7.36 22.57 0.32
N HIS A 96 6.68 23.40 -0.43
CA HIS A 96 5.77 23.02 -1.50
C HIS A 96 6.36 23.31 -2.87
N PHE A 97 6.11 22.43 -3.81
CA PHE A 97 6.66 22.49 -5.16
C PHE A 97 5.61 22.27 -6.23
N ASP A 98 5.78 22.96 -7.36
CA ASP A 98 5.12 22.68 -8.61
C ASP A 98 6.10 21.92 -9.50
N ILE A 99 5.70 20.72 -9.94
CA ILE A 99 6.55 19.83 -10.73
C ILE A 99 5.85 19.48 -12.03
N SER A 100 6.61 19.58 -13.14
CA SER A 100 6.21 19.03 -14.42
C SER A 100 7.31 18.09 -14.92
N ALA A 101 6.96 16.83 -15.12
CA ALA A 101 7.89 15.81 -15.59
C ALA A 101 7.33 15.09 -16.83
N LYS A 102 8.14 14.95 -17.89
CA LYS A 102 7.73 14.39 -19.17
C LYS A 102 8.78 13.41 -19.70
N VAL A 103 8.29 12.45 -20.49
CA VAL A 103 9.13 11.58 -21.31
C VAL A 103 9.21 12.18 -22.71
N SER A 104 10.42 12.55 -23.18
CA SER A 104 10.63 13.20 -24.49
C SER A 104 10.25 12.28 -25.65
N ASP A 105 10.71 11.03 -25.61
CA ASP A 105 10.42 10.02 -26.64
C ASP A 105 9.22 9.16 -26.22
N PHE A 106 8.07 9.80 -26.10
CA PHE A 106 6.86 9.15 -25.65
C PHE A 106 6.36 8.10 -26.65
N ASN A 107 6.35 6.82 -26.21
CA ASN A 107 5.72 5.72 -26.95
C ASN A 107 4.48 5.23 -26.18
N PRO A 108 3.25 5.44 -26.72
CA PRO A 108 2.02 5.02 -26.05
C PRO A 108 1.98 3.52 -25.70
N ASP A 109 2.58 2.66 -26.53
CA ASP A 109 2.56 1.22 -26.31
C ASP A 109 3.41 0.78 -25.11
N ALA A 110 4.48 1.52 -24.80
CA ALA A 110 5.29 1.29 -23.60
C ALA A 110 4.52 1.55 -22.29
N PHE A 111 3.46 2.38 -22.34
CA PHE A 111 2.68 2.76 -21.16
C PHE A 111 1.38 1.99 -20.99
N LYS A 112 0.89 1.32 -22.06
CA LYS A 112 -0.41 0.63 -22.03
C LYS A 112 -0.51 -0.44 -20.95
N ASN A 113 0.59 -1.12 -20.67
CA ASN A 113 0.62 -2.30 -19.79
C ASN A 113 1.29 -2.00 -18.44
N LEU A 114 1.65 -0.75 -18.17
CA LEU A 114 2.23 -0.38 -16.87
C LEU A 114 1.15 -0.46 -15.79
N THR A 115 1.45 -1.14 -14.70
CA THR A 115 0.62 -1.11 -13.49
C THR A 115 0.63 0.29 -12.87
N ARG A 116 -0.22 0.53 -11.88
CA ARG A 116 -0.22 1.77 -11.13
C ARG A 116 1.13 1.99 -10.44
N GLU A 117 1.63 0.98 -9.75
CA GLU A 117 2.90 1.00 -9.02
C GLU A 117 4.09 1.28 -9.95
N GLN A 118 4.07 0.71 -11.16
CA GLN A 118 5.08 0.99 -12.18
C GLN A 118 5.08 2.45 -12.64
N ARG A 119 3.91 3.03 -12.83
CA ARG A 119 3.78 4.45 -13.18
C ARG A 119 4.23 5.37 -12.05
N GLU A 120 3.87 5.04 -10.81
CA GLU A 120 4.27 5.78 -9.62
C GLU A 120 5.79 5.74 -9.42
N SER A 121 6.39 4.57 -9.59
CA SER A 121 7.85 4.38 -9.48
C SER A 121 8.69 5.11 -10.53
N MET A 122 8.08 5.58 -11.63
CA MET A 122 8.78 6.44 -12.61
C MET A 122 9.30 7.75 -12.00
N LEU A 123 8.78 8.19 -10.85
CA LEU A 123 9.29 9.36 -10.14
C LEU A 123 10.58 9.10 -9.36
N LEU A 124 10.93 7.85 -9.06
CA LEU A 124 12.10 7.51 -8.26
C LEU A 124 13.41 8.09 -8.81
N PRO A 125 13.72 8.00 -10.13
CA PRO A 125 14.92 8.61 -10.70
C PRO A 125 14.93 10.14 -10.52
N MET A 126 13.79 10.82 -10.67
CA MET A 126 13.66 12.25 -10.47
C MET A 126 13.91 12.63 -9.01
N LEU A 127 13.35 11.89 -8.05
CA LEU A 127 13.60 12.11 -6.62
C LEU A 127 15.07 11.92 -6.26
N ALA A 128 15.72 10.89 -6.83
CA ALA A 128 17.15 10.65 -6.61
C ALA A 128 18.04 11.74 -7.23
N ASP A 129 17.72 12.23 -8.44
CA ASP A 129 18.52 13.23 -9.16
C ASP A 129 18.32 14.65 -8.62
N ARG A 130 17.07 15.06 -8.40
CA ARG A 130 16.72 16.45 -8.10
C ARG A 130 16.62 16.78 -6.61
N PHE A 131 16.24 15.80 -5.80
CA PHE A 131 16.13 15.93 -4.34
C PHE A 131 17.19 15.11 -3.60
N HIS A 132 18.08 14.43 -4.31
CA HIS A 132 19.12 13.53 -3.77
C HIS A 132 18.59 12.51 -2.77
N VAL A 133 17.34 12.07 -2.95
CA VAL A 133 16.68 11.11 -2.06
C VAL A 133 17.43 9.79 -2.05
N LYS A 134 17.83 9.36 -0.86
CA LYS A 134 18.32 8.01 -0.57
C LYS A 134 17.42 7.42 0.50
N ALA A 135 16.86 6.25 0.25
CA ALA A 135 15.94 5.61 1.17
C ALA A 135 16.08 4.08 1.13
N HIS A 136 15.74 3.46 2.24
CA HIS A 136 15.66 2.00 2.35
C HIS A 136 14.40 1.58 3.11
N THR A 137 14.04 0.32 2.99
CA THR A 137 12.89 -0.22 3.71
C THR A 137 13.34 -0.94 4.98
N GLU A 138 12.58 -0.75 6.07
CA GLU A 138 12.71 -1.50 7.32
C GLU A 138 11.39 -2.17 7.66
N VAL A 139 11.45 -3.32 8.35
CA VAL A 139 10.26 -3.94 8.92
C VAL A 139 10.20 -3.60 10.41
N LYS A 140 9.14 -2.90 10.83
CA LYS A 140 8.88 -2.54 12.23
C LYS A 140 7.63 -3.26 12.74
N THR A 141 7.63 -3.62 14.02
CA THR A 141 6.42 -4.14 14.67
C THR A 141 5.59 -2.96 15.17
N LEU A 142 4.50 -2.66 14.45
CA LEU A 142 3.60 -1.55 14.73
C LEU A 142 2.22 -2.06 15.14
N SER A 143 1.39 -1.14 15.64
CA SER A 143 -0.05 -1.38 15.81
C SER A 143 -0.70 -1.50 14.43
N VAL A 144 -1.49 -2.56 14.24
CA VAL A 144 -2.18 -2.84 12.97
C VAL A 144 -3.59 -3.35 13.27
N PHE A 145 -4.46 -3.32 12.28
CA PHE A 145 -5.74 -4.01 12.31
C PHE A 145 -5.69 -5.26 11.43
N ASN A 146 -6.16 -6.38 11.95
CA ASN A 146 -6.50 -7.54 11.14
C ASN A 146 -7.95 -7.42 10.68
N LEU A 147 -8.18 -7.42 9.37
CA LEU A 147 -9.52 -7.54 8.81
C LEU A 147 -9.88 -9.03 8.81
N VAL A 148 -10.91 -9.40 9.55
CA VAL A 148 -11.34 -10.80 9.71
C VAL A 148 -12.84 -10.94 9.47
N VAL A 149 -13.29 -12.15 9.15
CA VAL A 149 -14.72 -12.47 9.01
C VAL A 149 -15.35 -12.65 10.39
N THR A 150 -16.55 -12.07 10.59
CA THR A 150 -17.33 -12.27 11.84
C THR A 150 -17.86 -13.72 11.89
N LYS A 151 -18.36 -14.12 13.06
CA LYS A 151 -18.94 -15.46 13.27
C LYS A 151 -20.14 -15.75 12.36
N ASP A 152 -20.87 -14.71 11.98
CA ASP A 152 -22.06 -14.80 11.13
C ASP A 152 -21.71 -14.93 9.63
N GLY A 153 -20.42 -14.86 9.29
CA GLY A 153 -19.94 -14.96 7.91
C GLY A 153 -20.04 -13.66 7.11
N PRO A 154 -19.49 -13.65 5.90
CA PRO A 154 -19.49 -12.49 5.02
C PRO A 154 -20.91 -12.22 4.47
N ARG A 155 -21.26 -10.93 4.30
CA ARG A 155 -22.55 -10.45 3.80
C ARG A 155 -22.44 -9.76 2.44
N PHE A 156 -21.57 -10.26 1.59
CA PHE A 156 -21.35 -9.75 0.23
C PHE A 156 -21.24 -10.89 -0.78
N LYS A 157 -21.26 -10.57 -2.06
CA LYS A 157 -21.33 -11.55 -3.14
C LYS A 157 -19.99 -11.72 -3.82
N ARG A 158 -19.62 -12.98 -4.08
CA ARG A 158 -18.50 -13.31 -4.95
C ARG A 158 -18.83 -12.95 -6.40
N ASN A 159 -17.91 -12.25 -7.05
CA ASN A 159 -18.00 -11.89 -8.47
C ASN A 159 -16.80 -12.46 -9.23
N PRO A 160 -16.83 -13.77 -9.57
CA PRO A 160 -15.74 -14.41 -10.28
C PRO A 160 -15.55 -13.80 -11.68
N PRO A 161 -14.32 -13.79 -12.21
CA PRO A 161 -14.10 -13.32 -13.57
C PRO A 161 -14.91 -14.15 -14.55
N PRO A 162 -15.49 -13.54 -15.60
CA PRO A 162 -16.17 -14.26 -16.66
C PRO A 162 -15.19 -15.15 -17.40
N PRO A 163 -15.67 -16.23 -18.06
CA PRO A 163 -14.83 -17.00 -18.97
C PRO A 163 -14.19 -16.11 -20.02
N ILE A 164 -12.90 -16.35 -20.29
CA ILE A 164 -12.17 -15.59 -21.32
C ILE A 164 -12.76 -15.95 -22.69
N ASP A 165 -13.31 -14.94 -23.38
CA ASP A 165 -13.70 -15.03 -24.78
C ASP A 165 -12.44 -14.88 -25.65
N PRO A 166 -12.02 -15.91 -26.43
CA PRO A 166 -10.80 -15.83 -27.23
C PRO A 166 -10.82 -14.69 -28.27
N ASP A 167 -12.01 -14.35 -28.77
CA ASP A 167 -12.18 -13.31 -29.79
C ASP A 167 -12.29 -11.90 -29.17
N ASN A 168 -12.66 -11.82 -27.89
CA ASN A 168 -12.75 -10.57 -27.14
C ASN A 168 -12.36 -10.76 -25.67
N PRO A 169 -11.05 -10.79 -25.35
CA PRO A 169 -10.56 -11.04 -23.98
C PRO A 169 -11.00 -10.02 -22.93
N LYS A 170 -11.46 -8.84 -23.36
CA LYS A 170 -11.95 -7.77 -22.46
C LYS A 170 -13.46 -7.82 -22.19
N LYS A 171 -14.20 -8.69 -22.89
CA LYS A 171 -15.64 -8.82 -22.72
C LYS A 171 -16.01 -9.24 -21.30
N GLY A 172 -16.85 -8.46 -20.65
CA GLY A 172 -17.28 -8.67 -19.26
C GLY A 172 -16.24 -8.31 -18.22
N GLN A 173 -15.14 -7.64 -18.60
CA GLN A 173 -14.14 -7.12 -17.67
C GLN A 173 -14.39 -5.65 -17.32
N GLU A 174 -15.38 -5.01 -17.93
CA GLU A 174 -15.69 -3.61 -17.71
C GLU A 174 -16.10 -3.36 -16.24
N GLY A 175 -15.47 -2.38 -15.62
CA GLY A 175 -15.76 -1.97 -14.24
C GLY A 175 -15.27 -2.94 -13.15
N ARG A 176 -14.61 -4.03 -13.48
CA ARG A 176 -14.00 -4.93 -12.48
C ARG A 176 -12.79 -4.28 -11.83
N GLY A 177 -12.59 -4.59 -10.54
CA GLY A 177 -11.50 -4.00 -9.75
C GLY A 177 -11.73 -2.54 -9.39
N ASN A 178 -12.96 -2.00 -9.59
CA ASN A 178 -13.27 -0.62 -9.31
C ASN A 178 -13.82 -0.44 -7.90
N ILE A 179 -13.23 0.51 -7.14
CA ILE A 179 -13.78 1.05 -5.90
C ILE A 179 -14.10 2.53 -6.14
N ASN A 180 -15.32 2.90 -5.82
CA ASN A 180 -15.78 4.28 -5.81
C ASN A 180 -16.16 4.65 -4.39
N ILE A 181 -15.57 5.74 -3.87
CA ILE A 181 -15.86 6.29 -2.55
C ILE A 181 -16.36 7.70 -2.74
N ASN A 182 -17.56 7.97 -2.26
CA ASN A 182 -18.18 9.27 -2.30
C ASN A 182 -18.88 9.56 -0.97
N ASN A 183 -18.37 10.51 -0.20
CA ASN A 183 -18.96 10.95 1.07
C ASN A 183 -19.34 9.77 1.99
N ASP A 184 -18.38 8.95 2.39
CA ASP A 184 -18.59 7.81 3.31
C ASP A 184 -19.54 6.72 2.75
N ASP A 185 -19.70 6.65 1.42
CA ASP A 185 -20.41 5.59 0.70
C ASP A 185 -19.42 4.95 -0.29
N MET A 186 -18.99 3.74 0.02
CA MET A 186 -18.07 2.94 -0.81
C MET A 186 -18.87 1.92 -1.61
N THR A 187 -18.62 1.85 -2.89
CA THR A 187 -19.12 0.78 -3.77
C THR A 187 -17.94 0.09 -4.44
N ALA A 188 -17.88 -1.23 -4.34
CA ALA A 188 -16.85 -2.07 -4.94
C ALA A 188 -17.46 -3.05 -5.93
N THR A 189 -16.81 -3.22 -7.09
CA THR A 189 -17.22 -4.16 -8.13
C THR A 189 -16.06 -5.06 -8.51
N ALA A 190 -16.22 -6.36 -8.24
CA ALA A 190 -15.22 -7.40 -8.50
C ALA A 190 -13.84 -7.05 -7.91
N VAL A 191 -13.78 -6.78 -6.61
CA VAL A 191 -12.58 -6.30 -5.89
C VAL A 191 -12.14 -7.38 -4.90
N PRO A 192 -10.84 -7.72 -4.81
CA PRO A 192 -10.31 -8.58 -3.77
C PRO A 192 -10.33 -7.87 -2.40
N LEU A 193 -10.43 -8.63 -1.31
CA LEU A 193 -10.48 -8.04 0.03
C LEU A 193 -9.15 -7.41 0.47
N SER A 194 -8.04 -7.78 -0.15
CA SER A 194 -6.76 -7.07 0.02
C SER A 194 -6.88 -5.59 -0.36
N THR A 195 -7.57 -5.27 -1.47
CA THR A 195 -7.81 -3.87 -1.86
C THR A 195 -8.76 -3.15 -0.88
N LEU A 196 -9.76 -3.85 -0.33
CA LEU A 196 -10.56 -3.29 0.76
C LEU A 196 -9.67 -2.96 1.97
N ALA A 197 -8.75 -3.85 2.35
CA ALA A 197 -7.83 -3.61 3.45
C ALA A 197 -6.92 -2.38 3.19
N GLU A 198 -6.44 -2.17 1.97
CA GLU A 198 -5.69 -0.98 1.57
C GLU A 198 -6.53 0.30 1.74
N VAL A 199 -7.75 0.30 1.23
CA VAL A 199 -8.67 1.44 1.37
C VAL A 199 -8.97 1.74 2.83
N LEU A 200 -9.22 0.71 3.65
CA LEU A 200 -9.44 0.88 5.09
C LEU A 200 -8.18 1.40 5.80
N ALA A 201 -6.99 1.00 5.34
CA ALA A 201 -5.73 1.50 5.89
C ALA A 201 -5.57 3.01 5.65
N ASP A 202 -5.96 3.50 4.48
CA ASP A 202 -5.95 4.93 4.15
C ASP A 202 -6.97 5.70 4.99
N GLN A 203 -8.21 5.18 5.10
CA GLN A 203 -9.29 5.80 5.89
C GLN A 203 -8.97 5.91 7.38
N LEU A 204 -8.26 4.93 7.92
CA LEU A 204 -7.93 4.84 9.35
C LEU A 204 -6.54 5.40 9.69
N SER A 205 -5.74 5.76 8.68
CA SER A 205 -4.31 6.07 8.85
C SER A 205 -3.57 4.99 9.65
N HIS A 206 -3.97 3.73 9.46
CA HIS A 206 -3.44 2.55 10.15
C HIS A 206 -3.30 1.38 9.20
N THR A 207 -2.23 0.61 9.32
CA THR A 207 -2.07 -0.61 8.52
C THR A 207 -3.19 -1.59 8.81
N VAL A 208 -3.87 -2.04 7.76
CA VAL A 208 -4.88 -3.10 7.80
C VAL A 208 -4.37 -4.31 7.03
N ILE A 209 -4.38 -5.47 7.66
CA ILE A 209 -3.92 -6.73 7.07
C ILE A 209 -5.13 -7.61 6.79
N ASP A 210 -5.30 -8.04 5.55
CA ASP A 210 -6.34 -9.01 5.21
C ASP A 210 -6.02 -10.37 5.84
N LYS A 211 -6.84 -10.77 6.81
CA LYS A 211 -6.85 -12.05 7.49
C LYS A 211 -8.20 -12.76 7.35
N THR A 212 -9.00 -12.36 6.36
CA THR A 212 -10.31 -12.97 6.10
C THR A 212 -10.20 -14.41 5.61
N GLY A 213 -9.08 -14.78 4.97
CA GLY A 213 -8.92 -16.08 4.31
C GLY A 213 -9.78 -16.24 3.07
N LEU A 214 -10.47 -15.18 2.63
CA LEU A 214 -11.34 -15.20 1.46
C LEU A 214 -10.52 -14.84 0.21
N THR A 215 -10.63 -15.68 -0.84
CA THR A 215 -9.91 -15.50 -2.11
C THR A 215 -10.89 -15.20 -3.23
N GLY A 216 -10.47 -14.35 -4.18
CA GLY A 216 -11.25 -13.94 -5.35
C GLY A 216 -11.82 -12.54 -5.21
N ASP A 217 -12.69 -12.19 -6.15
CA ASP A 217 -13.25 -10.85 -6.28
C ASP A 217 -14.68 -10.82 -5.77
N TYR A 218 -15.07 -9.70 -5.19
CA TYR A 218 -16.34 -9.51 -4.50
C TYR A 218 -16.99 -8.19 -4.88
N ASP A 219 -18.34 -8.18 -4.87
CA ASP A 219 -19.15 -6.98 -4.95
C ASP A 219 -19.68 -6.65 -3.57
N PHE A 220 -19.48 -5.40 -3.13
CA PHE A 220 -20.02 -4.93 -1.86
C PHE A 220 -20.27 -3.43 -1.88
N ARG A 221 -21.08 -3.00 -0.95
CA ARG A 221 -21.31 -1.59 -0.61
C ARG A 221 -21.16 -1.41 0.88
N LEU A 222 -20.53 -0.31 1.27
CA LEU A 222 -20.32 0.06 2.66
C LEU A 222 -20.66 1.53 2.85
N LYS A 223 -21.57 1.83 3.78
CA LYS A 223 -21.91 3.19 4.17
C LYS A 223 -21.61 3.39 5.64
N TRP A 224 -20.90 4.47 5.95
CA TRP A 224 -20.56 4.81 7.33
C TRP A 224 -20.74 6.31 7.58
N THR A 225 -20.48 6.75 8.78
CA THR A 225 -20.35 8.17 9.13
C THR A 225 -18.95 8.41 9.63
N SER A 226 -18.19 9.33 9.02
CA SER A 226 -16.88 9.76 9.49
C SER A 226 -16.99 10.57 10.79
N GLU A 227 -15.95 10.54 11.62
CA GLU A 227 -15.91 11.27 12.89
C GLU A 227 -16.06 12.77 12.69
N ASP A 228 -15.55 13.34 11.62
CA ASP A 228 -15.64 14.77 11.30
C ASP A 228 -17.09 15.22 11.06
N GLN A 229 -17.92 14.36 10.50
CA GLN A 229 -19.36 14.64 10.30
C GLN A 229 -20.16 14.41 11.59
N SER A 230 -19.64 13.65 12.56
CA SER A 230 -20.36 13.43 13.81
C SER A 230 -20.40 14.66 14.69
N ASN A 231 -19.44 15.57 14.56
CA ASN A 231 -19.34 16.79 15.36
C ASN A 231 -20.11 17.99 14.78
N ASN A 232 -20.53 17.95 13.52
CA ASN A 232 -21.12 19.10 12.81
C ASN A 232 -22.65 19.10 12.70
N THR A 233 -23.34 18.04 13.12
CA THR A 233 -24.80 18.00 13.13
C THR A 233 -25.31 17.80 14.55
N ALA A 234 -25.57 18.91 15.24
CA ALA A 234 -26.45 18.90 16.41
C ALA A 234 -27.78 18.26 16.01
N ASP A 235 -28.05 17.13 16.64
CA ASP A 235 -29.32 16.49 16.91
C ASP A 235 -30.55 17.03 16.12
N ASN A 236 -30.77 16.51 14.94
CA ASN A 236 -32.05 16.57 14.25
C ASN A 236 -32.76 15.21 14.25
N GLY A 237 -32.69 14.44 15.35
CA GLY A 237 -33.62 13.33 15.66
C GLY A 237 -33.93 12.31 14.56
N THR A 238 -33.13 12.22 13.49
CA THR A 238 -33.34 11.24 12.42
C THR A 238 -32.55 9.97 12.70
N THR A 239 -33.28 8.92 13.05
CA THR A 239 -32.80 7.54 13.28
C THR A 239 -32.19 6.84 12.05
N ASP A 240 -31.91 7.55 11.00
CA ASP A 240 -31.50 7.02 9.70
C ASP A 240 -30.02 7.30 9.35
N ARG A 241 -29.21 7.61 10.38
CA ARG A 241 -27.78 7.89 10.20
C ARG A 241 -26.99 6.58 10.07
N PRO A 242 -26.11 6.44 9.06
CA PRO A 242 -25.21 5.29 9.00
C PRO A 242 -24.34 5.17 10.26
N PRO A 243 -23.99 3.95 10.69
CA PRO A 243 -23.12 3.72 11.83
C PRO A 243 -21.68 4.18 11.54
N ASP A 244 -20.81 4.21 12.57
CA ASP A 244 -19.39 4.38 12.40
C ASP A 244 -18.78 3.24 11.54
N LEU A 245 -17.57 3.45 11.02
CA LEU A 245 -16.90 2.53 10.08
C LEU A 245 -16.74 1.11 10.66
N PHE A 246 -16.40 0.97 11.94
CA PHE A 246 -16.20 -0.34 12.58
C PHE A 246 -17.52 -1.10 12.68
N THR A 247 -18.57 -0.43 13.09
CA THR A 247 -19.92 -0.98 13.16
C THR A 247 -20.47 -1.30 11.76
N ALA A 248 -20.27 -0.39 10.80
CA ALA A 248 -20.67 -0.59 9.41
C ALA A 248 -20.06 -1.85 8.80
N LEU A 249 -18.75 -2.08 8.99
CA LEU A 249 -18.08 -3.30 8.53
C LEU A 249 -18.72 -4.56 9.07
N GLN A 250 -19.10 -4.57 10.36
CA GLN A 250 -19.72 -5.74 10.99
C GLN A 250 -21.14 -5.97 10.50
N GLU A 251 -21.97 -4.92 10.49
CA GLU A 251 -23.39 -5.03 10.17
C GLU A 251 -23.65 -5.23 8.68
N GLN A 252 -22.91 -4.54 7.82
CA GLN A 252 -23.17 -4.55 6.39
C GLN A 252 -22.36 -5.61 5.64
N LEU A 253 -21.09 -5.84 6.05
CA LEU A 253 -20.21 -6.78 5.35
C LEU A 253 -19.93 -8.08 6.11
N GLY A 254 -20.25 -8.16 7.39
CA GLY A 254 -19.90 -9.33 8.23
C GLY A 254 -18.39 -9.45 8.42
N LEU A 255 -17.68 -8.32 8.39
CA LEU A 255 -16.23 -8.20 8.62
C LEU A 255 -15.99 -7.39 9.89
N LYS A 256 -14.84 -7.59 10.53
CA LYS A 256 -14.41 -6.76 11.67
C LYS A 256 -12.92 -6.48 11.63
N LEU A 257 -12.53 -5.40 12.27
CA LEU A 257 -11.16 -5.01 12.50
C LEU A 257 -10.74 -5.41 13.93
N GLU A 258 -9.69 -6.20 14.04
CA GLU A 258 -9.10 -6.61 15.33
C GLU A 258 -7.75 -5.92 15.49
N SER A 259 -7.62 -5.08 16.54
CA SER A 259 -6.35 -4.40 16.84
C SER A 259 -5.33 -5.41 17.35
N THR A 260 -4.12 -5.37 16.79
CA THR A 260 -3.00 -6.22 17.17
C THR A 260 -1.66 -5.53 16.86
N LYS A 261 -0.55 -6.21 17.13
CA LYS A 261 0.78 -5.81 16.66
C LYS A 261 1.22 -6.73 15.53
N GLY A 262 1.78 -6.14 14.48
CA GLY A 262 2.25 -6.90 13.32
C GLY A 262 3.44 -6.25 12.63
N PRO A 263 4.13 -7.00 11.75
CA PRO A 263 5.21 -6.47 10.94
C PRO A 263 4.64 -5.53 9.89
N VAL A 264 5.19 -4.33 9.82
CA VAL A 264 4.86 -3.30 8.82
C VAL A 264 6.13 -2.85 8.15
N THR A 265 6.15 -2.85 6.82
CA THR A 265 7.24 -2.26 6.05
C THR A 265 7.13 -0.75 6.11
N THR A 266 8.17 -0.10 6.60
CA THR A 266 8.32 1.36 6.67
C THR A 266 9.43 1.81 5.72
N LEU A 267 9.36 3.05 5.25
CA LEU A 267 10.41 3.69 4.46
C LEU A 267 11.22 4.61 5.34
N VAL A 268 12.54 4.44 5.33
CA VAL A 268 13.48 5.32 6.02
C VAL A 268 14.24 6.13 4.99
N VAL A 269 14.12 7.44 5.04
CA VAL A 269 14.88 8.36 4.18
C VAL A 269 16.19 8.69 4.87
N ASP A 270 17.29 8.23 4.29
CA ASP A 270 18.64 8.44 4.80
C ASP A 270 19.16 9.84 4.48
N HIS A 271 18.72 10.38 3.35
CA HIS A 271 19.16 11.68 2.85
C HIS A 271 18.13 12.28 1.89
N ALA A 272 17.94 13.60 1.98
CA ALA A 272 17.23 14.41 1.00
C ALA A 272 17.67 15.87 1.07
N ASP A 273 17.85 16.51 -0.08
CA ASP A 273 18.18 17.92 -0.25
C ASP A 273 17.04 18.70 -0.93
N GLN A 274 16.94 19.99 -0.64
CA GLN A 274 16.05 20.87 -1.41
C GLN A 274 16.55 20.98 -2.86
N PRO A 275 15.65 20.93 -3.86
CA PRO A 275 16.06 21.04 -5.25
C PRO A 275 16.47 22.46 -5.56
N THR A 276 17.47 22.61 -6.44
CA THR A 276 17.74 23.90 -7.07
C THR A 276 16.66 24.18 -8.11
N PRO A 277 15.97 25.35 -8.08
CA PRO A 277 14.98 25.71 -9.11
C PRO A 277 15.63 25.72 -10.50
N ASN A 278 14.86 25.32 -11.51
CA ASN A 278 15.28 25.40 -12.91
C ASN A 278 14.94 26.73 -13.51
#